data_c996a463ffd0fc86bbc99af41376fc21
#
_entry.id   c996a463ffd0fc86bbc99af41376fc21
#
_cell.length_a   1.000
_cell.length_b   1.000
_cell.length_c   1.000
_cell.angle_alpha   90.00
_cell.angle_beta   90.00
_cell.angle_gamma   90.00
#
_symmetry.space_group_name_H-M   'P 1'
#
loop_
_entity.id
_entity.type
_entity.pdbx_description
1 polymer ?
#
loop_
_entity_poly.entity_id
_entity_poly.type
_entity_poly.pdbx_seq_one_letter_code
_entity_poly.pdbx_strand_id
1 'polypeptide(L)'
;MFNQDIESLFSNFSVNGETIPVAFSYYDGNAIKYVTYCENYKDNSFSADDTLQGFVSYYDFDIYVKRGNGSYFPIIDAIDAILIADGWTRQLTRESPDLYESDTGYFHKTICYAKESEV
;
A
#
# COMPACT_ATOMS: atom_id res chain seq x y z
N MET A 1 3.91 -12.30 -2.22
CA MET A 1 3.12 -13.07 -3.21
C MET A 1 2.63 -12.21 -4.37
N PHE A 2 2.15 -11.01 -4.09
CA PHE A 2 1.62 -10.12 -5.13
C PHE A 2 2.57 -8.99 -5.53
N ASN A 3 3.85 -9.08 -5.19
CA ASN A 3 4.81 -7.98 -5.40
C ASN A 3 4.89 -7.54 -6.86
N GLN A 4 4.95 -8.50 -7.79
CA GLN A 4 5.04 -8.18 -9.22
C GLN A 4 3.75 -7.57 -9.75
N ASP A 5 2.61 -8.02 -9.24
CA ASP A 5 1.32 -7.47 -9.63
C ASP A 5 1.20 -6.01 -9.18
N ILE A 6 1.62 -5.72 -7.95
CA ILE A 6 1.59 -4.36 -7.41
C ILE A 6 2.55 -3.48 -8.19
N GLU A 7 3.76 -3.96 -8.48
CA GLU A 7 4.72 -3.21 -9.28
C GLU A 7 4.12 -2.81 -10.64
N SER A 8 3.42 -3.75 -11.30
CA SER A 8 2.78 -3.47 -12.59
C SER A 8 1.63 -2.46 -12.46
N LEU A 9 0.80 -2.59 -11.43
CA LEU A 9 -0.33 -1.71 -11.20
C LEU A 9 0.09 -0.25 -10.98
N PHE A 10 1.25 -0.05 -10.36
CA PHE A 10 1.73 1.28 -9.98
C PHE A 10 2.92 1.77 -10.81
N SER A 11 3.19 1.15 -11.97
CA SER A 11 4.37 1.46 -12.77
C SER A 11 4.44 2.89 -13.27
N ASN A 12 3.30 3.55 -13.46
CA ASN A 12 3.24 4.96 -13.89
C ASN A 12 2.27 5.73 -13.00
N PHE A 13 2.38 5.50 -11.70
CA PHE A 13 1.45 6.08 -10.75
C PHE A 13 1.56 7.60 -10.70
N SER A 14 0.45 8.28 -10.91
CA SER A 14 0.37 9.72 -10.79
C SER A 14 -0.94 10.14 -10.14
N VAL A 15 -0.92 11.26 -9.43
CA VAL A 15 -2.08 11.82 -8.74
C VAL A 15 -2.14 13.29 -9.10
N ASN A 16 -3.25 13.73 -9.69
CA ASN A 16 -3.45 15.12 -10.10
C ASN A 16 -2.31 15.64 -11.00
N GLY A 17 -1.81 14.79 -11.90
CA GLY A 17 -0.73 15.15 -12.82
C GLY A 17 0.67 15.07 -12.24
N GLU A 18 0.82 14.72 -10.98
CA GLU A 18 2.11 14.58 -10.33
C GLU A 18 2.51 13.11 -10.25
N THR A 19 3.67 12.77 -10.80
CA THR A 19 4.21 11.40 -10.74
C THR A 19 4.72 11.12 -9.34
N ILE A 20 4.28 10.01 -8.74
CA ILE A 20 4.64 9.63 -7.38
C ILE A 20 5.35 8.28 -7.42
N PRO A 21 6.62 8.20 -6.96
CA PRO A 21 7.33 6.93 -6.89
C PRO A 21 6.64 5.94 -5.95
N VAL A 22 6.53 4.68 -6.40
CA VAL A 22 6.03 3.58 -5.59
C VAL A 22 7.10 2.49 -5.62
N ALA A 23 7.67 2.19 -4.46
CA ALA A 23 8.81 1.28 -4.35
C ALA A 23 8.53 0.14 -3.39
N PHE A 24 9.10 -1.02 -3.68
CA PHE A 24 9.01 -2.17 -2.80
C PHE A 24 9.93 -1.98 -1.59
N SER A 25 9.35 -2.12 -0.41
CA SER A 25 10.05 -2.14 0.88
C SER A 25 10.63 -0.80 1.31
N TYR A 26 11.44 -0.14 0.49
CA TYR A 26 11.96 1.18 0.83
C TYR A 26 12.20 2.01 -0.43
N TYR A 27 12.26 3.32 -0.26
CA TYR A 27 12.52 4.26 -1.35
C TYR A 27 13.87 4.95 -1.10
N ASP A 28 14.77 4.84 -2.09
CA ASP A 28 16.08 5.44 -2.04
C ASP A 28 16.13 6.64 -2.99
N GLY A 29 15.48 7.72 -2.58
CA GLY A 29 15.40 8.94 -3.37
C GLY A 29 15.03 10.12 -2.50
N ASN A 30 14.74 11.26 -3.14
CA ASN A 30 14.43 12.49 -2.44
C ASN A 30 13.13 13.14 -2.93
N ALA A 31 12.20 12.37 -3.48
CA ALA A 31 10.91 12.89 -3.88
C ALA A 31 10.14 13.44 -2.67
N ILE A 32 9.40 14.53 -2.88
CA ILE A 32 8.60 15.14 -1.81
C ILE A 32 7.37 14.32 -1.46
N LYS A 33 6.98 13.38 -2.32
CA LYS A 33 5.91 12.42 -2.08
C LYS A 33 6.34 11.08 -2.62
N TYR A 34 6.18 10.03 -1.84
CA TYR A 34 6.45 8.68 -2.31
C TYR A 34 5.68 7.66 -1.50
N VAL A 35 5.59 6.44 -2.04
CA VAL A 35 4.88 5.33 -1.43
C VAL A 35 5.80 4.11 -1.43
N THR A 36 5.80 3.36 -0.33
CA THR A 36 6.44 2.05 -0.28
C THR A 36 5.40 0.99 0.05
N TYR A 37 5.64 -0.26 -0.33
CA TYR A 37 4.74 -1.35 -0.02
C TYR A 37 5.52 -2.60 0.34
N CYS A 38 4.94 -3.42 1.21
CA CYS A 38 5.49 -4.73 1.52
C CYS A 38 4.39 -5.65 2.04
N GLU A 39 4.58 -6.96 1.87
CA GLU A 39 3.71 -7.95 2.48
C GLU A 39 4.01 -7.96 3.99
N ASN A 40 2.98 -7.63 4.77
CA ASN A 40 3.11 -7.57 6.21
C ASN A 40 2.78 -8.91 6.85
N TYR A 41 1.81 -9.63 6.27
CA TYR A 41 1.24 -10.79 6.91
C TYR A 41 0.54 -11.66 5.88
N LYS A 42 0.56 -12.97 6.10
CA LYS A 42 -0.14 -13.94 5.27
C LYS A 42 -0.84 -14.93 6.18
N ASP A 43 -2.07 -15.31 5.83
CA ASP A 43 -2.85 -16.27 6.60
C ASP A 43 -3.61 -17.20 5.66
N ASN A 44 -4.12 -18.27 6.22
CA ASN A 44 -5.00 -19.17 5.47
C ASN A 44 -6.35 -18.48 5.27
N SER A 45 -6.87 -18.51 4.04
CA SER A 45 -8.18 -17.94 3.78
C SER A 45 -9.29 -18.87 4.19
N PHE A 46 -9.17 -20.16 3.86
CA PHE A 46 -10.15 -21.19 4.21
C PHE A 46 -9.55 -22.57 4.04
N SER A 47 -10.17 -23.57 4.69
CA SER A 47 -9.81 -24.97 4.56
C SER A 47 -11.07 -25.80 4.43
N ALA A 48 -11.01 -26.89 3.66
CA ALA A 48 -12.05 -27.87 3.52
C ALA A 48 -11.42 -29.25 3.67
N ASP A 49 -11.99 -30.10 4.54
CA ASP A 49 -11.47 -31.45 4.81
C ASP A 49 -10.00 -31.43 5.18
N ASP A 50 -9.60 -30.49 6.04
CA ASP A 50 -8.22 -30.28 6.49
C ASP A 50 -7.25 -29.93 5.35
N THR A 51 -7.76 -29.57 4.18
CA THR A 51 -6.93 -29.17 3.04
C THR A 51 -6.97 -27.66 2.89
N LEU A 52 -5.79 -27.03 2.81
CA LEU A 52 -5.69 -25.60 2.58
C LEU A 52 -6.24 -25.25 1.18
N GLN A 53 -7.21 -24.34 1.12
CA GLN A 53 -7.85 -23.91 -0.11
C GLN A 53 -7.34 -22.57 -0.64
N GLY A 54 -6.68 -21.77 0.19
CA GLY A 54 -6.19 -20.48 -0.24
C GLY A 54 -5.47 -19.73 0.86
N PHE A 55 -4.99 -18.56 0.50
CA PHE A 55 -4.29 -17.65 1.41
C PHE A 55 -4.92 -16.27 1.34
N VAL A 56 -4.76 -15.52 2.43
CA VAL A 56 -4.99 -14.07 2.44
C VAL A 56 -3.65 -13.40 2.65
N SER A 57 -3.27 -12.52 1.74
CA SER A 57 -2.05 -11.71 1.88
C SER A 57 -2.43 -10.29 2.30
N TYR A 58 -1.75 -9.79 3.32
CA TYR A 58 -1.93 -8.44 3.84
C TYR A 58 -0.72 -7.60 3.47
N TYR A 59 -0.96 -6.49 2.79
CA TYR A 59 0.10 -5.58 2.36
C TYR A 59 -0.08 -4.23 3.02
N ASP A 60 1.01 -3.69 3.53
CA ASP A 60 1.05 -2.31 3.99
C ASP A 60 1.55 -1.41 2.88
N PHE A 61 0.84 -0.30 2.70
CA PHE A 61 1.28 0.80 1.83
C PHE A 61 1.58 1.98 2.73
N ASP A 62 2.83 2.39 2.73
CA ASP A 62 3.32 3.51 3.53
C ASP A 62 3.41 4.73 2.64
N ILE A 63 2.69 5.79 3.00
CA ILE A 63 2.59 7.01 2.21
C ILE A 63 3.33 8.11 2.92
N TYR A 64 4.22 8.78 2.19
CA TYR A 64 5.06 9.86 2.72
C TYR A 64 4.83 11.13 1.92
N VAL A 65 4.53 12.24 2.61
CA VAL A 65 4.39 13.56 2.00
C VAL A 65 5.19 14.54 2.82
N LYS A 66 6.12 15.24 2.19
CA LYS A 66 6.97 16.21 2.87
C LYS A 66 6.14 17.41 3.29
N ARG A 67 6.42 17.93 4.49
CA ARG A 67 5.70 19.09 5.05
C ARG A 67 5.68 20.24 4.06
N GLY A 68 4.52 20.88 3.92
CA GLY A 68 4.35 22.01 3.03
C GLY A 68 3.96 21.63 1.60
N ASN A 69 3.74 20.33 1.32
CA ASN A 69 3.43 19.85 -0.02
C ASN A 69 2.03 19.22 -0.13
N GLY A 70 1.12 19.64 0.72
CA GLY A 70 -0.27 19.18 0.67
C GLY A 70 -0.53 17.96 1.53
N SER A 71 -1.66 17.30 1.25
CA SER A 71 -2.15 16.17 2.01
C SER A 71 -1.86 14.86 1.27
N TYR A 72 -1.77 13.75 2.04
CA TYR A 72 -1.68 12.41 1.45
C TYR A 72 -3.05 11.81 1.10
N PHE A 73 -4.16 12.46 1.43
CA PHE A 73 -5.49 11.90 1.13
C PHE A 73 -5.73 11.65 -0.36
N PRO A 74 -5.36 12.54 -1.29
CA PRO A 74 -5.51 12.23 -2.72
C PRO A 74 -4.72 10.99 -3.16
N ILE A 75 -3.57 10.75 -2.54
CA ILE A 75 -2.76 9.56 -2.82
C ILE A 75 -3.48 8.30 -2.32
N ILE A 76 -4.05 8.35 -1.12
CA ILE A 76 -4.83 7.24 -0.58
C ILE A 76 -6.02 6.92 -1.51
N ASP A 77 -6.75 7.93 -1.94
CA ASP A 77 -7.90 7.73 -2.82
C ASP A 77 -7.49 7.07 -4.13
N ALA A 78 -6.36 7.46 -4.70
CA ALA A 78 -5.84 6.88 -5.93
C ALA A 78 -5.40 5.42 -5.73
N ILE A 79 -4.73 5.12 -4.63
CA ILE A 79 -4.32 3.75 -4.28
C ILE A 79 -5.57 2.87 -4.10
N ASP A 80 -6.57 3.36 -3.36
CA ASP A 80 -7.84 2.66 -3.16
C ASP A 80 -8.47 2.29 -4.51
N ALA A 81 -8.58 3.25 -5.41
CA ALA A 81 -9.22 3.03 -6.70
C ALA A 81 -8.53 1.92 -7.49
N ILE A 82 -7.19 1.93 -7.50
CA ILE A 82 -6.40 0.93 -8.23
C ILE A 82 -6.54 -0.45 -7.59
N LEU A 83 -6.37 -0.54 -6.28
CA LEU A 83 -6.34 -1.83 -5.58
C LEU A 83 -7.74 -2.45 -5.46
N ILE A 84 -8.76 -1.66 -5.19
CA ILE A 84 -10.13 -2.18 -5.12
C ILE A 84 -10.56 -2.72 -6.48
N ALA A 85 -10.21 -2.04 -7.57
CA ALA A 85 -10.48 -2.53 -8.92
C ALA A 85 -9.76 -3.86 -9.21
N ASP A 86 -8.62 -4.11 -8.57
CA ASP A 86 -7.86 -5.35 -8.72
C ASP A 86 -8.26 -6.43 -7.72
N GLY A 87 -9.32 -6.22 -6.93
CA GLY A 87 -9.86 -7.21 -6.03
C GLY A 87 -9.33 -7.16 -4.61
N TRP A 88 -8.64 -6.09 -4.22
CA TRP A 88 -8.16 -5.91 -2.85
C TRP A 88 -9.24 -5.32 -1.96
N THR A 89 -9.17 -5.60 -0.66
CA THR A 89 -10.05 -5.05 0.36
C THR A 89 -9.22 -4.24 1.35
N ARG A 90 -9.62 -3.00 1.59
CA ARG A 90 -8.92 -2.15 2.56
C ARG A 90 -9.24 -2.60 3.98
N GLN A 91 -8.21 -2.68 4.83
CA GLN A 91 -8.29 -3.15 6.21
C GLN A 91 -8.22 -1.97 7.15
N LEU A 92 -9.34 -1.32 7.40
CA LEU A 92 -9.39 -0.07 8.17
C LEU A 92 -8.84 -0.22 9.59
N THR A 93 -9.03 -1.39 10.21
CA THR A 93 -8.56 -1.62 11.59
C THR A 93 -7.05 -1.79 11.69
N ARG A 94 -6.35 -1.91 10.57
CA ARG A 94 -4.89 -2.09 10.53
C ARG A 94 -4.16 -0.84 10.08
N GLU A 95 -4.85 0.27 9.94
CA GLU A 95 -4.23 1.53 9.50
C GLU A 95 -3.54 2.22 10.67
N SER A 96 -2.43 2.90 10.37
CA SER A 96 -1.75 3.71 11.36
C SER A 96 -2.53 5.01 11.60
N PRO A 97 -2.28 5.67 12.74
CA PRO A 97 -2.69 7.06 12.87
C PRO A 97 -1.88 7.95 11.94
N ASP A 98 -2.23 9.22 11.89
CA ASP A 98 -1.45 10.22 11.17
C ASP A 98 -0.17 10.47 11.95
N LEU A 99 0.98 10.32 11.29
CA LEU A 99 2.29 10.45 11.92
C LEU A 99 3.08 11.56 11.24
N TYR A 100 3.95 12.19 12.03
CA TYR A 100 4.90 13.17 11.51
C TYR A 100 6.30 12.83 12.00
N GLU A 101 7.24 12.65 11.06
CA GLU A 101 8.62 12.31 11.36
C GLU A 101 9.43 13.61 11.41
N SER A 102 9.71 14.09 12.60
CA SER A 102 10.35 15.39 12.79
C SER A 102 11.80 15.45 12.26
N ASP A 103 12.49 14.31 12.22
CA ASP A 103 13.86 14.22 11.72
C ASP A 103 13.96 14.27 10.20
N THR A 104 12.94 13.81 9.50
CA THR A 104 12.91 13.79 8.02
C THR A 104 12.01 14.87 7.44
N GLY A 105 11.04 15.35 8.22
CA GLY A 105 10.07 16.34 7.77
C GLY A 105 8.93 15.76 6.93
N TYR A 106 8.71 14.45 6.98
CA TYR A 106 7.63 13.80 6.24
C TYR A 106 6.45 13.49 7.14
N PHE A 107 5.23 13.72 6.64
CA PHE A 107 4.04 13.09 7.17
C PHE A 107 3.98 11.67 6.64
N HIS A 108 3.56 10.75 7.49
CA HIS A 108 3.57 9.32 7.19
C HIS A 108 2.26 8.69 7.63
N LYS A 109 1.68 7.89 6.74
CA LYS A 109 0.50 7.08 7.06
C LYS A 109 0.63 5.72 6.42
N THR A 110 0.28 4.68 7.18
CA THR A 110 0.25 3.30 6.71
C THR A 110 -1.19 2.88 6.50
N ILE A 111 -1.50 2.40 5.30
CA ILE A 111 -2.80 1.79 5.00
C ILE A 111 -2.58 0.34 4.60
N CYS A 112 -3.53 -0.52 4.92
CA CYS A 112 -3.39 -1.96 4.73
C CYS A 112 -4.48 -2.49 3.81
N TYR A 113 -4.09 -3.42 2.93
CA TYR A 113 -5.00 -4.09 2.01
C TYR A 113 -4.80 -5.59 2.08
N ALA A 114 -5.88 -6.32 1.84
CA ALA A 114 -5.84 -7.78 1.82
C ALA A 114 -6.37 -8.30 0.50
N LYS A 115 -5.78 -9.39 0.03
CA LYS A 115 -6.25 -10.09 -1.16
C LYS A 115 -6.10 -11.59 -0.96
N GLU A 116 -7.12 -12.33 -1.40
CA GLU A 116 -7.09 -13.79 -1.37
C GLU A 116 -6.48 -14.33 -2.66
N SER A 117 -5.77 -15.45 -2.53
CA SER A 117 -5.35 -16.25 -3.66
C SER A 117 -5.67 -17.71 -3.38
N GLU A 118 -6.05 -18.45 -4.40
CA GLU A 118 -6.27 -19.90 -4.28
C GLU A 118 -4.95 -20.64 -4.31
N VAL A 119 -4.92 -21.76 -3.61
CA VAL A 119 -3.77 -22.68 -3.60
C VAL A 119 -3.59 -23.33 -4.97
#